data_f2255332f5305deebfb2be7efb6decb7
#
_entry.id   f2255332f5305deebfb2be7efb6decb7
#
_cell.length_a   1.000
_cell.length_b   1.000
_cell.length_c   1.000
_cell.angle_alpha   90.00
_cell.angle_beta   90.00
_cell.angle_gamma   90.00
#
_symmetry.space_group_name_H-M   'P 1'
#
loop_
_entity.id
_entity.type
_entity.pdbx_description
1 polymer ?
#
loop_
_entity_poly.entity_id
_entity_poly.type
_entity_poly.pdbx_seq_one_letter_code
_entity_poly.pdbx_strand_id
1 'polypeptide(L)'
;MHPGVNGKKFPDKPAVIMAGSEKVITHGELNELSNQGAHLFRSLGLKPGDSIAIMLENHFLFFPIIFAAWRSGLRYTTISWRLQPSEVEYIVKDCEAKILITSKFLEETAKDLNKVLDGVHKFMLDGDTDGYESYEQATEGMSKDVIEDECQGGSMLYSSGTTGKPKGVKRELPLTPLPYKAGEEDPGLARVLLLYGAGEESIYLSPAPLYHAAPLNFNTGFLAAGGTSIILEKFDEEKALESIEKYKVTHSQWVPTMFVRFLKVDPSIRTQYDLSSHQVAIHAAAPCPVAVKEQMIDWWGPILHEYYAGTEYNGITMINSQEWLEHKGSVGRPLFGTLHILDDDGEELPVGEVGGVYFGGETATTFEYHNDEEKTKSAMTEQGYSSLGDVGYLDEDGFLYLTDRKSFMIISGGVNIYPKETEDLLVMHPKVADVAVFGVPNEEMGEEVKAVVQPVDLSEAGPALEAELIAYCKENISSIKSPRSIDFEEELPRHPTGKLYKRLLKDKYWK
;
A
#
# COMPACT_ATOMS: atom_id res chain seq x y z
N MET A 1 11.56 14.04 13.94
CA MET A 1 10.28 14.75 14.20
C MET A 1 9.41 13.85 15.08
N HIS A 2 8.67 14.42 16.03
CA HIS A 2 8.06 13.65 17.13
C HIS A 2 6.72 14.27 17.53
N PRO A 3 5.64 13.51 17.81
CA PRO A 3 4.34 14.07 18.20
C PRO A 3 4.42 15.08 19.35
N GLY A 4 5.27 14.82 20.34
CA GLY A 4 5.48 15.72 21.48
C GLY A 4 6.15 17.06 21.12
N VAL A 5 6.94 17.10 20.04
CA VAL A 5 7.51 18.34 19.51
C VAL A 5 6.43 19.16 18.81
N ASN A 6 5.68 18.50 17.91
CA ASN A 6 4.60 19.16 17.17
C ASN A 6 3.44 19.57 18.08
N GLY A 7 3.07 18.73 19.06
CA GLY A 7 2.04 19.04 20.04
C GLY A 7 2.36 20.28 20.91
N LYS A 8 3.66 20.53 21.18
CA LYS A 8 4.10 21.76 21.86
C LYS A 8 4.17 22.97 20.92
N LYS A 9 4.60 22.76 19.68
CA LYS A 9 4.79 23.82 18.69
C LYS A 9 3.47 24.30 18.09
N PHE A 10 2.54 23.37 17.85
CA PHE A 10 1.28 23.60 17.16
C PHE A 10 0.09 22.94 17.89
N PRO A 11 -0.18 23.25 19.18
CA PRO A 11 -1.16 22.51 19.98
C PRO A 11 -2.56 22.46 19.36
N ASP A 12 -2.99 23.56 18.76
CA ASP A 12 -4.34 23.72 18.22
C ASP A 12 -4.44 23.45 16.71
N LYS A 13 -3.31 23.17 16.03
CA LYS A 13 -3.30 22.89 14.61
C LYS A 13 -3.86 21.48 14.35
N PRO A 14 -4.80 21.32 13.39
CA PRO A 14 -5.28 20.02 12.98
C PRO A 14 -4.11 19.11 12.54
N ALA A 15 -4.02 17.93 13.14
CA ALA A 15 -3.13 16.85 12.73
C ALA A 15 -3.86 15.88 11.81
N VAL A 16 -5.05 15.41 12.22
CA VAL A 16 -5.87 14.47 11.49
C VAL A 16 -7.27 15.05 11.31
N ILE A 17 -7.79 15.00 10.10
CA ILE A 17 -9.18 15.33 9.76
C ILE A 17 -9.79 14.13 8.99
N MET A 18 -10.89 13.62 9.49
CA MET A 18 -11.70 12.64 8.76
C MET A 18 -12.59 13.37 7.76
N ALA A 19 -12.45 13.07 6.47
CA ALA A 19 -13.13 13.84 5.42
C ALA A 19 -14.66 13.65 5.40
N GLY A 20 -15.16 12.48 5.81
CA GLY A 20 -16.59 12.18 5.87
C GLY A 20 -17.25 12.68 7.13
N SER A 21 -16.75 12.28 8.31
CA SER A 21 -17.31 12.61 9.62
C SER A 21 -16.89 13.97 10.15
N GLU A 22 -15.90 14.61 9.51
CA GLU A 22 -15.30 15.90 9.91
C GLU A 22 -14.71 15.92 11.34
N LYS A 23 -14.51 14.73 11.92
CA LYS A 23 -13.79 14.61 13.21
C LYS A 23 -12.35 15.11 13.05
N VAL A 24 -11.90 15.90 14.01
CA VAL A 24 -10.56 16.50 14.03
C VAL A 24 -9.81 16.05 15.26
N ILE A 25 -8.53 15.76 15.11
CA ILE A 25 -7.55 15.64 16.19
C ILE A 25 -6.46 16.67 15.91
N THR A 26 -6.17 17.53 16.88
CA THR A 26 -5.06 18.49 16.82
C THR A 26 -3.73 17.81 17.14
N HIS A 27 -2.59 18.47 16.84
CA HIS A 27 -1.27 17.95 17.22
C HIS A 27 -1.10 17.84 18.75
N GLY A 28 -1.73 18.74 19.52
CA GLY A 28 -1.78 18.64 20.97
C GLY A 28 -2.51 17.40 21.45
N GLU A 29 -3.72 17.17 20.94
CA GLU A 29 -4.53 15.99 21.24
C GLU A 29 -3.87 14.69 20.76
N LEU A 30 -3.24 14.68 19.57
CA LEU A 30 -2.49 13.52 19.06
C LEU A 30 -1.37 13.13 20.05
N ASN A 31 -0.63 14.11 20.56
CA ASN A 31 0.40 13.85 21.57
C ASN A 31 -0.20 13.31 22.87
N GLU A 32 -1.26 13.92 23.39
CA GLU A 32 -1.90 13.50 24.64
C GLU A 32 -2.48 12.07 24.54
N LEU A 33 -3.26 11.80 23.47
CA LEU A 33 -3.87 10.48 23.23
C LEU A 33 -2.80 9.39 23.04
N SER A 34 -1.70 9.71 22.35
CA SER A 34 -0.61 8.75 22.19
C SER A 34 0.15 8.48 23.50
N ASN A 35 0.27 9.47 24.39
CA ASN A 35 0.81 9.26 25.74
C ASN A 35 -0.10 8.36 26.57
N GLN A 36 -1.41 8.63 26.57
CA GLN A 36 -2.38 7.82 27.30
C GLN A 36 -2.34 6.35 26.83
N GLY A 37 -2.29 6.12 25.51
CA GLY A 37 -2.12 4.77 24.95
C GLY A 37 -0.79 4.11 25.37
N ALA A 38 0.31 4.86 25.41
CA ALA A 38 1.60 4.37 25.87
C ALA A 38 1.57 3.94 27.34
N HIS A 39 0.95 4.75 28.20
CA HIS A 39 0.74 4.40 29.60
C HIS A 39 -0.15 3.17 29.78
N LEU A 40 -1.21 3.02 28.98
CA LEU A 40 -2.03 1.80 28.97
C LEU A 40 -1.16 0.58 28.62
N PHE A 41 -0.33 0.66 27.58
CA PHE A 41 0.53 -0.46 27.19
C PHE A 41 1.52 -0.83 28.30
N ARG A 42 2.12 0.16 28.97
CA ARG A 42 3.00 -0.10 30.12
C ARG A 42 2.26 -0.70 31.33
N SER A 43 1.02 -0.26 31.61
CA SER A 43 0.21 -0.80 32.71
C SER A 43 -0.14 -2.28 32.50
N LEU A 44 -0.24 -2.72 31.24
CA LEU A 44 -0.43 -4.12 30.85
C LEU A 44 0.89 -4.91 30.80
N GLY A 45 2.02 -4.32 31.18
CA GLY A 45 3.33 -4.96 31.30
C GLY A 45 4.09 -5.08 29.97
N LEU A 46 3.69 -4.39 28.89
CA LEU A 46 4.44 -4.39 27.64
C LEU A 46 5.75 -3.63 27.80
N LYS A 47 6.78 -4.14 27.17
CA LYS A 47 8.16 -3.60 27.18
C LYS A 47 8.62 -3.29 25.76
N PRO A 48 9.66 -2.45 25.58
CA PRO A 48 10.29 -2.27 24.28
C PRO A 48 10.61 -3.62 23.61
N GLY A 49 10.26 -3.74 22.34
CA GLY A 49 10.39 -4.99 21.57
C GLY A 49 9.14 -5.87 21.53
N ASP A 50 8.18 -5.70 22.43
CA ASP A 50 6.90 -6.42 22.39
C ASP A 50 6.04 -5.97 21.19
N SER A 51 5.06 -6.80 20.82
CA SER A 51 4.22 -6.57 19.64
C SER A 51 2.76 -6.30 20.00
N ILE A 52 2.10 -5.46 19.19
CA ILE A 52 0.66 -5.26 19.19
C ILE A 52 0.11 -5.43 17.77
N ALA A 53 -1.15 -5.84 17.68
CA ALA A 53 -1.91 -5.95 16.43
C ALA A 53 -3.05 -4.92 16.39
N ILE A 54 -3.26 -4.30 15.23
CA ILE A 54 -4.25 -3.26 15.01
C ILE A 54 -5.06 -3.63 13.77
N MET A 55 -6.34 -3.95 13.94
CA MET A 55 -7.27 -4.29 12.87
C MET A 55 -8.40 -3.26 12.86
N LEU A 56 -8.25 -2.22 12.07
CA LEU A 56 -9.18 -1.09 11.99
C LEU A 56 -9.48 -0.71 10.54
N GLU A 57 -10.69 -0.22 10.31
CA GLU A 57 -10.99 0.64 9.17
C GLU A 57 -10.21 1.95 9.28
N ASN A 58 -10.38 2.87 8.31
CA ASN A 58 -9.82 4.21 8.43
C ASN A 58 -10.54 4.97 9.56
N HIS A 59 -9.90 5.00 10.71
CA HIS A 59 -10.48 5.50 11.96
C HIS A 59 -9.67 6.68 12.52
N PHE A 60 -10.32 7.67 13.14
CA PHE A 60 -9.65 8.88 13.64
C PHE A 60 -8.62 8.60 14.75
N LEU A 61 -8.81 7.54 15.56
CA LEU A 61 -7.85 7.11 16.58
C LEU A 61 -6.70 6.22 16.04
N PHE A 62 -6.65 5.97 14.73
CA PHE A 62 -5.62 5.10 14.16
C PHE A 62 -4.21 5.62 14.47
N PHE A 63 -3.94 6.91 14.21
CA PHE A 63 -2.61 7.48 14.45
C PHE A 63 -2.28 7.72 15.93
N PRO A 64 -3.19 8.12 16.82
CA PRO A 64 -2.95 8.07 18.26
C PRO A 64 -2.44 6.70 18.74
N ILE A 65 -3.03 5.60 18.27
CA ILE A 65 -2.62 4.22 18.61
C ILE A 65 -1.24 3.89 18.01
N ILE A 66 -1.01 4.22 16.74
CA ILE A 66 0.29 4.01 16.09
C ILE A 66 1.41 4.74 16.83
N PHE A 67 1.21 6.03 17.17
CA PHE A 67 2.22 6.80 17.90
C PHE A 67 2.37 6.34 19.35
N ALA A 68 1.31 5.81 19.99
CA ALA A 68 1.41 5.20 21.30
C ALA A 68 2.33 3.94 21.26
N ALA A 69 2.16 3.09 20.27
CA ALA A 69 3.02 1.93 20.07
C ALA A 69 4.47 2.34 19.71
N TRP A 70 4.61 3.27 18.78
CA TRP A 70 5.89 3.76 18.30
C TRP A 70 6.73 4.38 19.42
N ARG A 71 6.15 5.28 20.25
CA ARG A 71 6.85 5.90 21.38
C ARG A 71 7.13 4.96 22.55
N SER A 72 6.44 3.81 22.57
CA SER A 72 6.64 2.76 23.57
C SER A 72 7.70 1.74 23.17
N GLY A 73 8.39 1.92 22.04
CA GLY A 73 9.35 0.95 21.52
C GLY A 73 8.73 -0.37 21.07
N LEU A 74 7.43 -0.39 20.76
CA LEU A 74 6.73 -1.60 20.38
C LEU A 74 6.79 -1.86 18.87
N ARG A 75 6.66 -3.13 18.49
CA ARG A 75 6.27 -3.51 17.14
C ARG A 75 4.76 -3.37 16.98
N TYR A 76 4.32 -2.69 15.93
CA TYR A 76 2.89 -2.65 15.60
C TYR A 76 2.65 -3.27 14.24
N THR A 77 1.67 -4.19 14.20
CA THR A 77 1.23 -4.90 13.00
C THR A 77 -0.16 -4.41 12.66
N THR A 78 -0.28 -3.68 11.54
CA THR A 78 -1.58 -3.26 11.03
C THR A 78 -2.14 -4.35 10.13
N ILE A 79 -3.38 -4.78 10.40
CA ILE A 79 -4.04 -5.91 9.76
C ILE A 79 -5.21 -5.41 8.93
N SER A 80 -5.32 -5.92 7.70
CA SER A 80 -6.48 -5.65 6.86
C SER A 80 -7.76 -6.19 7.52
N TRP A 81 -8.73 -5.32 7.75
CA TRP A 81 -10.03 -5.69 8.31
C TRP A 81 -10.91 -6.53 7.35
N ARG A 82 -10.45 -6.69 6.09
CA ARG A 82 -11.13 -7.53 5.08
C ARG A 82 -10.67 -9.00 5.11
N LEU A 83 -9.68 -9.33 5.91
CA LEU A 83 -9.21 -10.70 6.06
C LEU A 83 -10.23 -11.56 6.82
N GLN A 84 -10.21 -12.85 6.53
CA GLN A 84 -11.03 -13.82 7.27
C GLN A 84 -10.50 -13.98 8.71
N PRO A 85 -11.35 -14.32 9.69
CA PRO A 85 -10.91 -14.51 11.07
C PRO A 85 -9.71 -15.45 11.23
N SER A 86 -9.62 -16.52 10.44
CA SER A 86 -8.48 -17.46 10.47
C SER A 86 -7.15 -16.85 9.97
N GLU A 87 -7.21 -15.90 9.04
CA GLU A 87 -6.03 -15.20 8.57
C GLU A 87 -5.56 -14.17 9.61
N VAL A 88 -6.52 -13.48 10.24
CA VAL A 88 -6.21 -12.53 11.33
C VAL A 88 -5.63 -13.27 12.53
N GLU A 89 -6.23 -14.41 12.94
CA GLU A 89 -5.71 -15.29 13.99
C GLU A 89 -4.25 -15.68 13.73
N TYR A 90 -3.96 -16.11 12.49
CA TYR A 90 -2.60 -16.46 12.09
C TYR A 90 -1.65 -15.28 12.28
N ILE A 91 -1.99 -14.08 11.78
CA ILE A 91 -1.11 -12.90 11.87
C ILE A 91 -0.90 -12.50 13.34
N VAL A 92 -1.95 -12.47 14.16
CA VAL A 92 -1.87 -12.09 15.59
C VAL A 92 -0.96 -13.04 16.36
N LYS A 93 -1.04 -14.35 16.07
CA LYS A 93 -0.19 -15.38 16.70
C LYS A 93 1.24 -15.32 16.17
N ASP A 94 1.43 -15.19 14.86
CA ASP A 94 2.74 -15.16 14.22
C ASP A 94 3.55 -13.93 14.64
N CYS A 95 2.93 -12.74 14.74
CA CYS A 95 3.58 -11.53 15.23
C CYS A 95 3.72 -11.47 16.76
N GLU A 96 3.28 -12.50 17.47
CA GLU A 96 3.34 -12.60 18.94
C GLU A 96 2.68 -11.36 19.62
N ALA A 97 1.56 -10.88 19.05
CA ALA A 97 0.91 -9.70 19.58
C ALA A 97 0.32 -9.94 20.98
N LYS A 98 0.69 -9.09 21.93
CA LYS A 98 0.15 -9.11 23.30
C LYS A 98 -1.17 -8.34 23.41
N ILE A 99 -1.43 -7.45 22.46
CA ILE A 99 -2.65 -6.65 22.38
C ILE A 99 -3.21 -6.76 20.97
N LEU A 100 -4.54 -6.91 20.84
CA LEU A 100 -5.31 -6.69 19.62
C LEU A 100 -6.26 -5.51 19.84
N ILE A 101 -6.19 -4.51 18.96
CA ILE A 101 -7.10 -3.36 18.96
C ILE A 101 -7.94 -3.41 17.68
N THR A 102 -9.27 -3.38 17.85
CA THR A 102 -10.25 -3.36 16.75
C THR A 102 -11.33 -2.31 17.00
N SER A 103 -12.40 -2.28 16.21
CA SER A 103 -13.50 -1.32 16.34
C SER A 103 -14.85 -2.00 16.36
N LYS A 104 -15.87 -1.28 16.81
CA LYS A 104 -17.27 -1.74 16.79
C LYS A 104 -17.77 -2.04 15.38
N PHE A 105 -17.21 -1.38 14.36
CA PHE A 105 -17.47 -1.68 12.94
C PHE A 105 -17.14 -3.14 12.58
N LEU A 106 -16.17 -3.75 13.27
CA LEU A 106 -15.70 -5.13 13.05
C LEU A 106 -16.18 -6.13 14.11
N GLU A 107 -17.26 -5.81 14.82
CA GLU A 107 -17.75 -6.60 15.97
C GLU A 107 -17.93 -8.09 15.67
N GLU A 108 -18.47 -8.45 14.51
CA GLU A 108 -18.70 -9.86 14.17
C GLU A 108 -17.38 -10.62 14.00
N THR A 109 -16.40 -10.03 13.31
CA THR A 109 -15.06 -10.61 13.22
C THR A 109 -14.38 -10.69 14.60
N ALA A 110 -14.56 -9.67 15.43
CA ALA A 110 -14.01 -9.63 16.78
C ALA A 110 -14.57 -10.76 17.67
N LYS A 111 -15.87 -11.06 17.57
CA LYS A 111 -16.51 -12.20 18.29
C LYS A 111 -15.92 -13.55 17.89
N ASP A 112 -15.61 -13.74 16.60
CA ASP A 112 -14.96 -14.97 16.15
C ASP A 112 -13.52 -15.07 16.64
N LEU A 113 -12.77 -13.96 16.58
CA LEU A 113 -11.40 -13.88 17.11
C LEU A 113 -11.35 -14.11 18.62
N ASN A 114 -12.37 -13.70 19.37
CA ASN A 114 -12.43 -13.92 20.81
C ASN A 114 -12.39 -15.40 21.18
N LYS A 115 -12.91 -16.27 20.33
CA LYS A 115 -12.95 -17.73 20.54
C LYS A 115 -11.60 -18.41 20.38
N VAL A 116 -10.64 -17.79 19.68
CA VAL A 116 -9.37 -18.41 19.23
C VAL A 116 -8.12 -17.67 19.69
N LEU A 117 -8.26 -16.46 20.23
CA LEU A 117 -7.15 -15.64 20.73
C LEU A 117 -7.15 -15.61 22.26
N ASP A 118 -6.54 -16.63 22.88
CA ASP A 118 -6.30 -16.68 24.32
C ASP A 118 -4.99 -15.95 24.67
N GLY A 119 -4.96 -15.31 25.86
CA GLY A 119 -3.77 -14.64 26.37
C GLY A 119 -3.40 -13.31 25.70
N VAL A 120 -4.26 -12.79 24.82
CA VAL A 120 -4.12 -11.49 24.15
C VAL A 120 -5.10 -10.51 24.83
N HIS A 121 -4.62 -9.34 25.26
CA HIS A 121 -5.48 -8.24 25.67
C HIS A 121 -6.24 -7.71 24.46
N LYS A 122 -7.54 -7.56 24.56
CA LYS A 122 -8.40 -7.18 23.44
C LYS A 122 -9.15 -5.89 23.74
N PHE A 123 -8.97 -4.90 22.89
CA PHE A 123 -9.61 -3.59 22.99
C PHE A 123 -10.47 -3.29 21.76
N MET A 124 -11.58 -2.59 22.00
CA MET A 124 -12.51 -2.17 20.96
C MET A 124 -12.68 -0.66 21.00
N LEU A 125 -12.63 -0.02 19.84
CA LEU A 125 -12.99 1.39 19.65
C LEU A 125 -14.50 1.53 19.42
N ASP A 126 -15.05 2.69 19.77
CA ASP A 126 -16.47 3.05 19.64
C ASP A 126 -17.41 2.13 20.46
N GLY A 127 -16.91 1.53 21.53
CA GLY A 127 -17.70 0.69 22.45
C GLY A 127 -16.96 -0.51 23.00
N ASP A 128 -17.71 -1.54 23.35
CA ASP A 128 -17.21 -2.81 23.85
C ASP A 128 -18.01 -4.00 23.28
N THR A 129 -17.51 -5.21 23.47
CA THR A 129 -18.23 -6.45 23.22
C THR A 129 -17.65 -7.55 24.11
N ASP A 130 -18.31 -8.71 24.18
CA ASP A 130 -17.83 -9.83 24.99
C ASP A 130 -16.36 -10.19 24.67
N GLY A 131 -15.51 -10.16 25.71
CA GLY A 131 -14.07 -10.40 25.61
C GLY A 131 -13.22 -9.24 25.09
N TYR A 132 -13.80 -8.08 24.87
CA TYR A 132 -13.11 -6.84 24.48
C TYR A 132 -13.48 -5.70 25.43
N GLU A 133 -12.47 -4.99 25.94
CA GLU A 133 -12.65 -3.78 26.75
C GLU A 133 -12.70 -2.55 25.84
N SER A 134 -13.43 -1.49 26.25
CA SER A 134 -13.36 -0.21 25.53
C SER A 134 -11.98 0.40 25.65
N TYR A 135 -11.34 0.70 24.49
CA TYR A 135 -10.04 1.36 24.45
C TYR A 135 -10.10 2.78 25.03
N GLU A 136 -11.16 3.50 24.71
CA GLU A 136 -11.38 4.86 25.21
C GLU A 136 -11.49 4.88 26.75
N GLN A 137 -12.28 3.96 27.32
CA GLN A 137 -12.41 3.89 28.79
C GLN A 137 -11.08 3.46 29.44
N ALA A 138 -10.36 2.52 28.84
CA ALA A 138 -9.07 2.05 29.35
C ALA A 138 -7.99 3.16 29.32
N THR A 139 -8.08 4.10 28.38
CA THR A 139 -7.12 5.20 28.24
C THR A 139 -7.54 6.48 28.94
N GLU A 140 -8.84 6.71 29.24
CA GLU A 140 -9.38 7.96 29.79
C GLU A 140 -8.68 8.42 31.08
N GLY A 141 -8.33 7.50 31.97
CA GLY A 141 -7.65 7.78 33.24
C GLY A 141 -6.12 7.75 33.17
N MET A 142 -5.53 7.46 32.02
CA MET A 142 -4.08 7.35 31.86
C MET A 142 -3.42 8.74 31.78
N SER A 143 -2.15 8.82 32.22
CA SER A 143 -1.38 10.06 32.15
C SER A 143 -1.22 10.56 30.72
N LYS A 144 -1.31 11.87 30.55
CA LYS A 144 -1.00 12.59 29.31
C LYS A 144 0.48 12.97 29.19
N ASP A 145 1.27 12.73 30.22
CA ASP A 145 2.70 12.96 30.23
C ASP A 145 3.45 11.83 29.51
N VAL A 146 4.67 12.13 29.10
CA VAL A 146 5.56 11.17 28.43
C VAL A 146 5.92 10.03 29.39
N ILE A 147 5.96 8.79 28.88
CA ILE A 147 6.47 7.62 29.64
C ILE A 147 7.97 7.75 29.89
N GLU A 148 8.47 7.20 31.03
CA GLU A 148 9.86 7.38 31.45
C GLU A 148 10.89 6.75 30.48
N ASP A 149 10.54 5.64 29.83
CA ASP A 149 11.38 4.86 28.93
C ASP A 149 11.01 5.05 27.46
N GLU A 150 10.58 6.26 27.07
CA GLU A 150 10.19 6.54 25.70
C GLU A 150 11.30 6.23 24.70
N CYS A 151 11.02 5.35 23.75
CA CYS A 151 11.97 4.97 22.71
C CYS A 151 11.24 4.57 21.42
N GLN A 152 11.98 4.64 20.31
CA GLN A 152 11.44 4.39 18.98
C GLN A 152 11.10 2.92 18.75
N GLY A 153 9.83 2.64 18.50
CA GLY A 153 9.32 1.39 17.95
C GLY A 153 9.26 1.39 16.42
N GLY A 154 8.59 0.41 15.86
CA GLY A 154 8.46 0.28 14.42
C GLY A 154 7.36 -0.67 13.96
N SER A 155 7.04 -0.62 12.68
CA SER A 155 6.07 -1.53 12.09
C SER A 155 6.68 -2.90 11.76
N MET A 156 5.86 -3.95 11.88
CA MET A 156 6.08 -5.25 11.24
C MET A 156 4.84 -5.56 10.41
N LEU A 157 4.94 -5.32 9.11
CA LEU A 157 3.80 -5.42 8.20
C LEU A 157 3.81 -6.78 7.49
N TYR A 158 2.61 -7.27 7.17
CA TYR A 158 2.43 -8.52 6.47
C TYR A 158 2.20 -8.27 4.99
N SER A 159 3.05 -8.88 4.15
CA SER A 159 2.82 -8.91 2.71
C SER A 159 1.84 -10.01 2.34
N SER A 160 0.96 -9.75 1.35
CA SER A 160 0.10 -10.77 0.76
C SER A 160 0.95 -11.73 -0.08
N GLY A 161 1.60 -12.70 0.55
CA GLY A 161 2.46 -13.65 -0.15
C GLY A 161 1.77 -14.23 -1.41
N THR A 162 2.48 -14.27 -2.52
CA THR A 162 2.00 -14.89 -3.78
C THR A 162 1.79 -16.39 -3.65
N THR A 163 2.28 -17.00 -2.58
CA THR A 163 2.38 -18.46 -2.38
C THR A 163 1.53 -19.02 -1.23
N GLY A 164 0.64 -18.23 -0.59
CA GLY A 164 -0.19 -18.77 0.49
C GLY A 164 -0.39 -17.82 1.67
N LYS A 165 0.18 -18.12 2.84
CA LYS A 165 0.00 -17.34 4.06
C LYS A 165 0.68 -15.98 3.97
N PRO A 166 0.10 -14.92 4.59
CA PRO A 166 0.75 -13.62 4.75
C PRO A 166 2.11 -13.77 5.44
N LYS A 167 3.09 -12.94 5.06
CA LYS A 167 4.46 -12.98 5.59
C LYS A 167 4.79 -11.68 6.30
N GLY A 168 5.20 -11.77 7.54
CA GLY A 168 5.67 -10.64 8.33
C GLY A 168 7.05 -10.19 7.84
N VAL A 169 7.15 -8.93 7.45
CA VAL A 169 8.45 -8.32 7.10
C VAL A 169 9.05 -7.75 8.38
N LYS A 170 10.01 -8.47 8.92
CA LYS A 170 10.65 -8.09 10.18
C LYS A 170 11.89 -7.26 9.93
N ARG A 171 12.05 -6.24 10.76
CA ARG A 171 13.26 -5.42 10.85
C ARG A 171 13.69 -5.29 12.28
N GLU A 172 14.96 -5.05 12.48
CA GLU A 172 15.46 -4.68 13.78
C GLU A 172 14.86 -3.35 14.24
N LEU A 173 14.38 -3.31 15.48
CA LEU A 173 13.86 -2.06 16.06
C LEU A 173 15.03 -1.19 16.48
N PRO A 174 15.02 0.11 16.13
CA PRO A 174 16.10 1.01 16.49
C PRO A 174 16.18 1.23 18.00
N LEU A 175 15.05 1.19 18.71
CA LEU A 175 14.93 1.45 20.16
C LEU A 175 15.69 2.71 20.62
N THR A 176 15.82 3.68 19.72
CA THR A 176 16.49 4.95 19.98
C THR A 176 15.68 5.75 21.00
N PRO A 177 16.30 6.28 22.07
CA PRO A 177 15.60 7.16 23.01
C PRO A 177 14.98 8.38 22.32
N LEU A 178 13.80 8.80 22.76
CA LEU A 178 13.05 9.91 22.18
C LEU A 178 12.91 11.06 23.21
N PRO A 179 12.67 12.29 22.75
CA PRO A 179 12.79 12.71 21.35
C PRO A 179 14.25 12.67 20.87
N TYR A 180 14.43 12.52 19.56
CA TYR A 180 15.78 12.53 18.98
C TYR A 180 16.57 13.77 19.42
N LYS A 181 17.88 13.60 19.65
CA LYS A 181 18.77 14.73 19.81
C LYS A 181 18.86 15.51 18.51
N ALA A 182 19.13 16.82 18.62
CA ALA A 182 19.31 17.66 17.45
C ALA A 182 20.35 17.06 16.49
N GLY A 183 19.92 16.76 15.26
CA GLY A 183 20.75 16.11 14.24
C GLY A 183 20.64 14.57 14.16
N GLU A 184 19.94 13.93 15.10
CA GLU A 184 19.62 12.49 15.08
C GLU A 184 18.17 12.27 14.63
N GLU A 185 17.81 12.70 13.43
CA GLU A 185 16.48 12.49 12.87
C GLU A 185 16.38 11.11 12.23
N ASP A 186 15.18 10.53 12.22
CA ASP A 186 14.91 9.30 11.45
C ASP A 186 15.27 9.54 9.96
N PRO A 187 16.38 8.96 9.47
CA PRO A 187 16.90 9.35 8.16
C PRO A 187 16.07 8.80 7.01
N GLY A 188 15.27 7.76 7.23
CA GLY A 188 14.51 7.10 6.16
C GLY A 188 13.28 7.88 5.73
N LEU A 189 12.41 8.18 6.68
CA LEU A 189 11.10 8.80 6.40
C LEU A 189 11.24 10.30 6.11
N ALA A 190 12.11 11.01 6.86
CA ALA A 190 12.34 12.44 6.64
C ALA A 190 12.89 12.73 5.23
N ARG A 191 13.76 11.87 4.69
CA ARG A 191 14.31 12.04 3.34
C ARG A 191 13.24 11.93 2.25
N VAL A 192 12.38 10.92 2.32
CA VAL A 192 11.30 10.73 1.33
C VAL A 192 10.33 11.92 1.35
N LEU A 193 10.03 12.47 2.54
CA LEU A 193 9.17 13.64 2.66
C LEU A 193 9.85 14.91 2.13
N LEU A 194 11.13 15.09 2.40
CA LEU A 194 11.92 16.21 1.86
C LEU A 194 11.97 16.19 0.33
N LEU A 195 11.98 15.00 -0.29
CA LEU A 195 11.96 14.85 -1.76
C LEU A 195 10.68 15.40 -2.38
N TYR A 196 9.57 15.36 -1.66
CA TYR A 196 8.27 15.89 -2.12
C TYR A 196 7.99 17.31 -1.61
N GLY A 197 8.94 17.95 -0.92
CA GLY A 197 8.74 19.29 -0.35
C GLY A 197 7.78 19.32 0.84
N ALA A 198 7.58 18.17 1.51
CA ALA A 198 6.68 18.09 2.65
C ALA A 198 7.22 18.86 3.87
N GLY A 199 6.32 19.51 4.61
CA GLY A 199 6.66 20.29 5.78
C GLY A 199 5.44 20.65 6.62
N GLU A 200 5.63 21.62 7.53
CA GLU A 200 4.59 22.05 8.47
C GLU A 200 3.30 22.51 7.78
N GLU A 201 3.41 23.19 6.64
CA GLU A 201 2.27 23.71 5.88
C GLU A 201 1.63 22.68 4.94
N SER A 202 2.16 21.46 4.90
CA SER A 202 1.61 20.43 4.03
C SER A 202 0.27 19.92 4.52
N ILE A 203 -0.67 19.79 3.58
CA ILE A 203 -1.98 19.15 3.79
C ILE A 203 -2.03 17.93 2.89
N TYR A 204 -2.03 16.76 3.51
CA TYR A 204 -1.90 15.48 2.84
C TYR A 204 -3.23 14.73 2.79
N LEU A 205 -3.70 14.38 1.59
CA LEU A 205 -4.90 13.56 1.39
C LEU A 205 -4.53 12.07 1.30
N SER A 206 -5.13 11.27 2.17
CA SER A 206 -4.97 9.81 2.27
C SER A 206 -6.27 9.08 1.92
N PRO A 207 -6.48 8.66 0.67
CA PRO A 207 -7.71 7.99 0.25
C PRO A 207 -7.68 6.46 0.45
N ALA A 208 -6.50 5.89 0.69
CA ALA A 208 -6.30 4.45 0.77
C ALA A 208 -6.41 3.92 2.21
N PRO A 209 -6.63 2.60 2.41
CA PRO A 209 -6.71 2.02 3.75
C PRO A 209 -5.41 2.17 4.54
N LEU A 210 -5.51 2.68 5.77
CA LEU A 210 -4.39 3.05 6.63
C LEU A 210 -3.53 1.85 7.09
N TYR A 211 -4.07 0.65 7.05
CA TYR A 211 -3.32 -0.56 7.44
C TYR A 211 -2.24 -0.98 6.43
N HIS A 212 -2.16 -0.35 5.25
CA HIS A 212 -1.10 -0.63 4.28
C HIS A 212 0.16 0.19 4.53
N ALA A 213 1.31 -0.36 4.10
CA ALA A 213 2.62 0.25 4.30
C ALA A 213 2.70 1.70 3.81
N ALA A 214 2.23 1.96 2.59
CA ALA A 214 2.34 3.28 1.99
C ALA A 214 1.46 4.33 2.70
N PRO A 215 0.12 4.16 2.83
CA PRO A 215 -0.72 5.09 3.58
C PRO A 215 -0.26 5.29 5.02
N LEU A 216 0.13 4.20 5.70
CA LEU A 216 0.65 4.26 7.07
C LEU A 216 1.88 5.17 7.15
N ASN A 217 2.89 4.91 6.32
CA ASN A 217 4.17 5.60 6.40
C ASN A 217 4.09 7.05 5.91
N PHE A 218 3.34 7.32 4.85
CA PHE A 218 3.17 8.71 4.39
C PHE A 218 2.42 9.54 5.42
N ASN A 219 1.30 9.06 5.98
CA ASN A 219 0.59 9.80 7.03
C ASN A 219 1.47 10.03 8.26
N THR A 220 2.15 8.99 8.79
CA THR A 220 3.04 9.16 9.94
C THR A 220 4.14 10.16 9.65
N GLY A 221 4.64 10.19 8.42
CA GLY A 221 5.63 11.16 7.98
C GLY A 221 5.12 12.60 7.91
N PHE A 222 3.97 12.84 7.28
CA PHE A 222 3.37 14.17 7.23
C PHE A 222 3.02 14.69 8.63
N LEU A 223 2.46 13.83 9.48
CA LEU A 223 2.19 14.16 10.89
C LEU A 223 3.48 14.46 11.66
N ALA A 224 4.53 13.68 11.45
CA ALA A 224 5.84 13.93 12.06
C ALA A 224 6.46 15.24 11.57
N ALA A 225 6.25 15.64 10.32
CA ALA A 225 6.65 16.93 9.77
C ALA A 225 5.83 18.13 10.32
N GLY A 226 4.77 17.88 11.09
CA GLY A 226 3.87 18.93 11.58
C GLY A 226 2.77 19.32 10.58
N GLY A 227 2.61 18.57 9.50
CA GLY A 227 1.54 18.72 8.52
C GLY A 227 0.19 18.20 9.00
N THR A 228 -0.84 18.34 8.16
CA THR A 228 -2.21 17.86 8.41
C THR A 228 -2.53 16.71 7.47
N SER A 229 -3.07 15.61 7.99
CA SER A 229 -3.57 14.47 7.20
C SER A 229 -5.08 14.50 7.08
N ILE A 230 -5.58 14.55 5.86
CA ILE A 230 -7.00 14.40 5.52
C ILE A 230 -7.23 12.94 5.15
N ILE A 231 -8.07 12.23 5.89
CA ILE A 231 -8.31 10.80 5.72
C ILE A 231 -9.71 10.58 5.16
N LEU A 232 -9.80 9.91 4.01
CA LEU A 232 -11.08 9.39 3.54
C LEU A 232 -11.40 8.10 4.30
N GLU A 233 -12.59 7.99 4.87
CA GLU A 233 -13.06 6.75 5.49
C GLU A 233 -13.17 5.62 4.46
N LYS A 234 -13.58 5.98 3.25
CA LYS A 234 -13.63 5.13 2.08
C LYS A 234 -13.32 5.97 0.84
N PHE A 235 -12.59 5.39 -0.11
CA PHE A 235 -12.34 6.07 -1.38
C PHE A 235 -13.65 6.27 -2.14
N ASP A 236 -13.88 7.53 -2.49
CA ASP A 236 -14.93 8.01 -3.36
C ASP A 236 -14.35 9.16 -4.20
N GLU A 237 -14.60 9.16 -5.52
CA GLU A 237 -13.97 10.06 -6.46
C GLU A 237 -14.35 11.53 -6.21
N GLU A 238 -15.64 11.78 -6.04
CA GLU A 238 -16.14 13.15 -5.83
C GLU A 238 -15.70 13.67 -4.47
N LYS A 239 -15.79 12.82 -3.44
CA LYS A 239 -15.34 13.18 -2.09
C LYS A 239 -13.84 13.49 -2.04
N ALA A 240 -13.04 12.82 -2.85
CA ALA A 240 -11.61 13.10 -2.98
C ALA A 240 -11.37 14.48 -3.62
N LEU A 241 -12.06 14.81 -4.71
CA LEU A 241 -11.98 16.11 -5.39
C LEU A 241 -12.50 17.24 -4.49
N GLU A 242 -13.65 17.05 -3.83
CA GLU A 242 -14.17 17.98 -2.82
C GLU A 242 -13.16 18.23 -1.71
N SER A 243 -12.50 17.18 -1.22
CA SER A 243 -11.50 17.29 -0.16
C SER A 243 -10.28 18.09 -0.59
N ILE A 244 -9.82 17.92 -1.84
CA ILE A 244 -8.70 18.70 -2.39
C ILE A 244 -9.05 20.19 -2.37
N GLU A 245 -10.24 20.56 -2.84
CA GLU A 245 -10.69 21.95 -2.85
C GLU A 245 -10.92 22.50 -1.44
N LYS A 246 -11.72 21.77 -0.62
CA LYS A 246 -12.17 22.22 0.71
C LYS A 246 -11.00 22.45 1.67
N TYR A 247 -10.07 21.51 1.72
CA TYR A 247 -8.95 21.54 2.65
C TYR A 247 -7.69 22.15 2.05
N LYS A 248 -7.71 22.56 0.77
CA LYS A 248 -6.54 23.06 0.03
C LYS A 248 -5.37 22.08 0.10
N VAL A 249 -5.67 20.82 -0.22
CA VAL A 249 -4.69 19.74 -0.22
C VAL A 249 -3.49 20.08 -1.10
N THR A 250 -2.29 19.86 -0.56
CA THR A 250 -1.03 20.09 -1.27
C THR A 250 -0.41 18.79 -1.78
N HIS A 251 -0.57 17.72 -1.03
CA HIS A 251 0.02 16.41 -1.31
C HIS A 251 -1.03 15.30 -1.21
N SER A 252 -0.87 14.25 -1.98
CA SER A 252 -1.77 13.09 -1.93
C SER A 252 -1.07 11.82 -2.36
N GLN A 253 -1.67 10.66 -2.01
CA GLN A 253 -1.17 9.36 -2.48
C GLN A 253 -2.30 8.51 -3.05
N TRP A 254 -2.02 7.86 -4.19
CA TRP A 254 -2.99 7.14 -5.00
C TRP A 254 -2.48 5.75 -5.39
N VAL A 255 -3.40 4.93 -5.87
CA VAL A 255 -3.08 3.73 -6.64
C VAL A 255 -3.67 3.86 -8.04
N PRO A 256 -3.10 3.22 -9.07
CA PRO A 256 -3.54 3.39 -10.47
C PRO A 256 -5.01 3.12 -10.71
N THR A 257 -5.63 2.20 -9.99
CA THR A 257 -7.08 1.94 -10.08
C THR A 257 -7.93 3.15 -9.68
N MET A 258 -7.44 3.98 -8.75
CA MET A 258 -8.14 5.24 -8.40
C MET A 258 -8.07 6.24 -9.55
N PHE A 259 -6.96 6.31 -10.28
CA PHE A 259 -6.83 7.14 -11.49
C PHE A 259 -7.79 6.68 -12.58
N VAL A 260 -7.88 5.36 -12.84
CA VAL A 260 -8.87 4.81 -13.78
C VAL A 260 -10.29 5.22 -13.40
N ARG A 261 -10.64 5.14 -12.10
CA ARG A 261 -11.95 5.55 -11.61
C ARG A 261 -12.18 7.05 -11.78
N PHE A 262 -11.21 7.90 -11.45
CA PHE A 262 -11.30 9.34 -11.69
C PHE A 262 -11.54 9.69 -13.15
N LEU A 263 -10.85 9.03 -14.08
CA LEU A 263 -11.01 9.27 -15.52
C LEU A 263 -12.39 8.85 -16.05
N LYS A 264 -13.10 7.99 -15.32
CA LYS A 264 -14.48 7.55 -15.63
C LYS A 264 -15.57 8.44 -15.01
N VAL A 265 -15.21 9.35 -14.10
CA VAL A 265 -16.14 10.38 -13.62
C VAL A 265 -16.52 11.31 -14.77
N ASP A 266 -17.78 11.73 -14.83
CA ASP A 266 -18.26 12.66 -15.85
C ASP A 266 -17.36 13.92 -15.91
N PRO A 267 -16.88 14.32 -17.10
CA PRO A 267 -16.04 15.50 -17.24
C PRO A 267 -16.63 16.78 -16.64
N SER A 268 -17.96 16.93 -16.65
CA SER A 268 -18.63 18.09 -16.04
C SER A 268 -18.46 18.14 -14.52
N ILE A 269 -18.41 16.97 -13.85
CA ILE A 269 -18.14 16.86 -12.42
C ILE A 269 -16.66 17.15 -12.14
N ARG A 270 -15.75 16.54 -12.92
CA ARG A 270 -14.30 16.70 -12.74
C ARG A 270 -13.85 18.17 -12.79
N THR A 271 -14.50 19.00 -13.59
CA THR A 271 -14.17 20.42 -13.78
C THR A 271 -14.82 21.37 -12.77
N GLN A 272 -15.64 20.87 -11.83
CA GLN A 272 -16.31 21.71 -10.83
C GLN A 272 -15.40 22.12 -9.67
N TYR A 273 -14.32 21.35 -9.41
CA TYR A 273 -13.46 21.51 -8.24
C TYR A 273 -12.19 22.29 -8.55
N ASP A 274 -11.82 23.21 -7.66
CA ASP A 274 -10.53 23.91 -7.69
C ASP A 274 -9.41 23.03 -7.13
N LEU A 275 -8.59 22.47 -8.01
CA LEU A 275 -7.45 21.63 -7.66
C LEU A 275 -6.12 22.40 -7.62
N SER A 276 -6.13 23.72 -7.68
CA SER A 276 -4.92 24.56 -7.83
C SER A 276 -3.94 24.48 -6.63
N SER A 277 -4.42 24.08 -5.45
CA SER A 277 -3.58 23.85 -4.28
C SER A 277 -2.76 22.56 -4.36
N HIS A 278 -3.16 21.60 -5.21
CA HIS A 278 -2.58 20.27 -5.29
C HIS A 278 -1.26 20.32 -6.07
N GLN A 279 -0.15 20.11 -5.39
CA GLN A 279 1.22 20.29 -5.91
C GLN A 279 1.92 18.96 -6.18
N VAL A 280 1.59 17.91 -5.42
CA VAL A 280 2.25 16.60 -5.50
C VAL A 280 1.22 15.49 -5.37
N ALA A 281 1.10 14.67 -6.40
CA ALA A 281 0.27 13.47 -6.45
C ALA A 281 1.15 12.22 -6.57
N ILE A 282 1.34 11.52 -5.46
CA ILE A 282 2.20 10.32 -5.41
C ILE A 282 1.37 9.10 -5.78
N HIS A 283 1.90 8.20 -6.62
CA HIS A 283 1.26 6.91 -6.85
C HIS A 283 2.26 5.76 -6.86
N ALA A 284 1.76 4.57 -6.51
CA ALA A 284 2.54 3.33 -6.45
C ALA A 284 1.64 2.09 -6.33
N ALA A 285 2.20 0.99 -5.89
CA ALA A 285 1.58 -0.29 -5.52
C ALA A 285 1.16 -1.19 -6.68
N ALA A 286 0.95 -0.65 -7.87
CA ALA A 286 0.66 -1.39 -9.08
C ALA A 286 1.22 -0.62 -10.30
N PRO A 287 1.47 -1.31 -11.43
CA PRO A 287 1.79 -0.63 -12.68
C PRO A 287 0.65 0.31 -13.10
N CYS A 288 1.02 1.52 -13.52
CA CYS A 288 0.05 2.49 -14.05
C CYS A 288 0.03 2.40 -15.57
N PRO A 289 -1.14 2.13 -16.22
CA PRO A 289 -1.22 2.16 -17.67
C PRO A 289 -0.76 3.50 -18.24
N VAL A 290 0.03 3.45 -19.32
CA VAL A 290 0.61 4.67 -19.94
C VAL A 290 -0.49 5.70 -20.26
N ALA A 291 -1.56 5.26 -20.93
CA ALA A 291 -2.66 6.14 -21.30
C ALA A 291 -3.41 6.74 -20.10
N VAL A 292 -3.50 6.01 -18.98
CA VAL A 292 -4.08 6.52 -17.73
C VAL A 292 -3.22 7.63 -17.15
N LYS A 293 -1.92 7.41 -17.06
CA LYS A 293 -0.99 8.40 -16.48
C LYS A 293 -0.88 9.64 -17.35
N GLU A 294 -0.86 9.49 -18.68
CA GLU A 294 -0.91 10.63 -19.62
C GLU A 294 -2.16 11.49 -19.38
N GLN A 295 -3.35 10.88 -19.34
CA GLN A 295 -4.59 11.61 -19.11
C GLN A 295 -4.65 12.28 -17.73
N MET A 296 -4.06 11.67 -16.70
CA MET A 296 -3.97 12.28 -15.38
C MET A 296 -3.00 13.48 -15.37
N ILE A 297 -1.88 13.40 -16.08
CA ILE A 297 -0.94 14.51 -16.25
C ILE A 297 -1.60 15.65 -17.04
N ASP A 298 -2.35 15.34 -18.08
CA ASP A 298 -3.09 16.34 -18.86
C ASP A 298 -4.14 17.07 -18.02
N TRP A 299 -4.79 16.35 -17.09
CA TRP A 299 -5.82 16.92 -16.23
C TRP A 299 -5.28 17.66 -15.01
N TRP A 300 -4.39 17.01 -14.24
CA TRP A 300 -3.87 17.56 -12.97
C TRP A 300 -2.61 18.41 -13.15
N GLY A 301 -2.01 18.38 -14.33
CA GLY A 301 -0.68 18.95 -14.58
C GLY A 301 0.45 17.99 -14.21
N PRO A 302 1.72 18.43 -14.39
CA PRO A 302 2.89 17.59 -14.18
C PRO A 302 3.26 17.44 -12.70
N ILE A 303 2.29 17.08 -11.86
CA ILE A 303 2.44 16.93 -10.41
C ILE A 303 2.51 15.46 -9.97
N LEU A 304 2.42 14.50 -10.90
CA LEU A 304 2.46 13.08 -10.59
C LEU A 304 3.90 12.63 -10.33
N HIS A 305 4.06 11.88 -9.23
CA HIS A 305 5.29 11.20 -8.86
C HIS A 305 5.00 9.73 -8.66
N GLU A 306 5.75 8.88 -9.33
CA GLU A 306 5.66 7.42 -9.16
C GLU A 306 6.88 6.91 -8.41
N TYR A 307 6.67 5.94 -7.54
CA TYR A 307 7.74 5.14 -6.99
C TYR A 307 7.42 3.66 -7.08
N TYR A 308 8.45 2.83 -7.23
CA TYR A 308 8.37 1.38 -7.11
C TYR A 308 9.17 0.94 -5.89
N ALA A 309 8.51 0.23 -4.99
CA ALA A 309 9.08 -0.36 -3.80
C ALA A 309 8.18 -1.49 -3.28
N GLY A 310 8.76 -2.42 -2.53
CA GLY A 310 8.01 -3.43 -1.76
C GLY A 310 7.81 -3.04 -0.31
N THR A 311 6.98 -3.82 0.39
CA THR A 311 6.87 -3.76 1.85
C THR A 311 8.20 -4.09 2.51
N GLU A 312 9.02 -4.87 1.82
CA GLU A 312 10.38 -5.28 2.19
C GLU A 312 11.37 -4.11 2.20
N TYR A 313 11.11 -3.02 1.48
CA TYR A 313 11.99 -1.84 1.32
C TYR A 313 13.44 -2.20 0.90
N ASN A 314 13.60 -3.25 0.15
CA ASN A 314 14.90 -3.69 -0.32
C ASN A 314 15.57 -2.72 -1.32
N GLY A 315 14.78 -1.81 -1.91
CA GLY A 315 15.20 -0.72 -2.76
C GLY A 315 13.99 0.11 -3.17
N ILE A 316 14.24 1.29 -3.71
CA ILE A 316 13.19 2.21 -4.18
C ILE A 316 13.64 2.84 -5.49
N THR A 317 12.77 2.87 -6.50
CA THR A 317 12.93 3.76 -7.67
C THR A 317 11.92 4.89 -7.62
N MET A 318 12.22 6.00 -8.29
CA MET A 318 11.33 7.16 -8.39
C MET A 318 11.41 7.81 -9.76
N ILE A 319 10.27 8.39 -10.17
CA ILE A 319 10.15 9.19 -11.39
C ILE A 319 9.09 10.27 -11.20
N ASN A 320 9.39 11.49 -11.64
CA ASN A 320 8.43 12.59 -11.70
C ASN A 320 7.74 12.66 -13.08
N SER A 321 6.74 13.53 -13.22
CA SER A 321 5.99 13.67 -14.47
C SER A 321 6.85 14.08 -15.67
N GLN A 322 7.84 14.93 -15.48
CA GLN A 322 8.70 15.43 -16.58
C GLN A 322 9.59 14.31 -17.11
N GLU A 323 10.31 13.62 -16.24
CA GLU A 323 11.11 12.45 -16.61
C GLU A 323 10.23 11.35 -17.22
N TRP A 324 9.02 11.14 -16.66
CA TRP A 324 8.12 10.10 -17.15
C TRP A 324 7.60 10.37 -18.57
N LEU A 325 7.38 11.63 -18.95
CA LEU A 325 6.95 11.98 -20.31
C LEU A 325 8.03 11.65 -21.36
N GLU A 326 9.30 11.61 -20.95
CA GLU A 326 10.43 11.19 -21.79
C GLU A 326 10.62 9.67 -21.74
N HIS A 327 10.28 9.02 -20.60
CA HIS A 327 10.44 7.58 -20.34
C HIS A 327 9.10 6.92 -20.01
N LYS A 328 8.13 7.01 -20.92
CA LYS A 328 6.76 6.51 -20.72
C LYS A 328 6.72 5.03 -20.39
N GLY A 329 6.04 4.68 -19.30
CA GLY A 329 5.92 3.30 -18.79
C GLY A 329 7.01 2.90 -17.80
N SER A 330 8.05 3.72 -17.61
CA SER A 330 9.05 3.50 -16.58
C SER A 330 8.51 3.76 -15.18
N VAL A 331 9.06 3.03 -14.20
CA VAL A 331 8.86 3.25 -12.75
C VAL A 331 10.05 4.00 -12.12
N GLY A 332 10.94 4.55 -12.94
CA GLY A 332 12.01 5.45 -12.54
C GLY A 332 13.37 4.82 -12.35
N ARG A 333 14.26 5.62 -11.74
CA ARG A 333 15.63 5.25 -11.42
C ARG A 333 15.80 5.01 -9.92
N PRO A 334 16.81 4.22 -9.49
CA PRO A 334 17.01 3.93 -8.08
C PRO A 334 17.30 5.21 -7.29
N LEU A 335 16.54 5.38 -6.20
CA LEU A 335 16.78 6.38 -5.16
C LEU A 335 17.65 5.76 -4.06
N PHE A 336 17.37 4.50 -3.72
CA PHE A 336 18.15 3.68 -2.80
C PHE A 336 18.39 2.31 -3.41
N GLY A 337 19.59 1.75 -3.17
CA GLY A 337 20.06 0.52 -3.79
C GLY A 337 20.57 0.74 -5.21
N THR A 338 21.18 -0.29 -5.75
CA THR A 338 21.57 -0.41 -7.16
C THR A 338 20.68 -1.44 -7.81
N LEU A 339 20.18 -1.15 -9.00
CA LEU A 339 19.36 -2.10 -9.77
C LEU A 339 20.26 -3.07 -10.54
N HIS A 340 19.87 -4.34 -10.51
CA HIS A 340 20.46 -5.42 -11.29
C HIS A 340 19.34 -6.17 -12.01
N ILE A 341 19.54 -6.45 -13.30
CA ILE A 341 18.66 -7.30 -14.08
C ILE A 341 19.38 -8.60 -14.34
N LEU A 342 18.89 -9.69 -13.74
CA LEU A 342 19.56 -10.99 -13.78
C LEU A 342 18.74 -12.01 -14.57
N ASP A 343 19.45 -12.92 -15.25
CA ASP A 343 18.87 -14.11 -15.84
C ASP A 343 18.54 -15.21 -14.80
N ASP A 344 18.15 -16.39 -15.27
CA ASP A 344 17.83 -17.53 -14.40
C ASP A 344 19.06 -18.17 -13.73
N ASP A 345 20.26 -17.94 -14.28
CA ASP A 345 21.53 -18.42 -13.76
C ASP A 345 22.17 -17.40 -12.77
N GLY A 346 21.56 -16.21 -12.63
CA GLY A 346 22.00 -15.13 -11.73
C GLY A 346 23.05 -14.21 -12.34
N GLU A 347 23.28 -14.28 -13.64
CA GLU A 347 24.21 -13.44 -14.39
C GLU A 347 23.51 -12.13 -14.83
N GLU A 348 24.27 -11.04 -14.86
CA GLU A 348 23.75 -9.73 -15.22
C GLU A 348 23.48 -9.61 -16.73
N LEU A 349 22.26 -9.21 -17.08
CA LEU A 349 21.81 -9.04 -18.44
C LEU A 349 22.19 -7.68 -19.02
N PRO A 350 22.47 -7.58 -20.34
CA PRO A 350 22.68 -6.29 -21.01
C PRO A 350 21.47 -5.36 -20.90
N VAL A 351 21.73 -4.05 -21.02
CA VAL A 351 20.69 -3.03 -21.09
C VAL A 351 19.68 -3.36 -22.19
N GLY A 352 18.39 -3.22 -21.88
CA GLY A 352 17.26 -3.51 -22.76
C GLY A 352 16.81 -4.97 -22.73
N GLU A 353 17.57 -5.90 -22.14
CA GLU A 353 17.15 -7.28 -21.98
C GLU A 353 16.29 -7.47 -20.73
N VAL A 354 15.27 -8.34 -20.84
CA VAL A 354 14.28 -8.59 -19.79
C VAL A 354 14.73 -9.72 -18.89
N GLY A 355 14.80 -9.46 -17.58
CA GLY A 355 15.18 -10.43 -16.55
C GLY A 355 14.55 -10.14 -15.19
N GLY A 356 14.97 -10.88 -14.18
CA GLY A 356 14.56 -10.64 -12.79
C GLY A 356 15.12 -9.34 -12.26
N VAL A 357 14.27 -8.54 -11.59
CA VAL A 357 14.67 -7.26 -10.99
C VAL A 357 15.18 -7.50 -9.58
N TYR A 358 16.40 -7.06 -9.31
CA TYR A 358 17.07 -7.16 -8.03
C TYR A 358 17.60 -5.80 -7.56
N PHE A 359 17.64 -5.62 -6.24
CA PHE A 359 18.30 -4.50 -5.59
C PHE A 359 19.51 -4.98 -4.79
N GLY A 360 20.61 -4.25 -4.91
CA GLY A 360 21.85 -4.50 -4.18
C GLY A 360 22.57 -3.19 -3.81
N GLY A 361 23.85 -3.30 -3.43
CA GLY A 361 24.68 -2.15 -3.08
C GLY A 361 24.58 -1.69 -1.62
N GLU A 362 25.47 -0.75 -1.24
CA GLU A 362 25.63 -0.32 0.16
C GLU A 362 24.40 0.40 0.75
N THR A 363 23.52 0.95 -0.10
CA THR A 363 22.31 1.66 0.33
C THR A 363 21.06 0.77 0.29
N ALA A 364 21.17 -0.48 -0.18
CA ALA A 364 20.08 -1.44 -0.11
C ALA A 364 19.82 -1.86 1.34
N THR A 365 18.55 -1.97 1.71
CA THR A 365 18.19 -2.42 3.06
C THR A 365 18.03 -3.93 3.10
N THR A 366 18.48 -4.55 4.18
CA THR A 366 18.22 -5.96 4.46
C THR A 366 16.86 -6.12 5.15
N PHE A 367 16.19 -7.22 4.87
CA PHE A 367 14.94 -7.61 5.51
C PHE A 367 14.93 -9.12 5.79
N GLU A 368 14.08 -9.52 6.70
CA GLU A 368 13.80 -10.94 6.99
C GLU A 368 12.30 -11.18 6.94
N TYR A 369 11.89 -12.30 6.36
CA TYR A 369 10.55 -12.81 6.56
C TYR A 369 10.48 -13.49 7.93
N HIS A 370 9.62 -12.99 8.79
CA HIS A 370 9.45 -13.50 10.15
C HIS A 370 9.07 -14.98 10.12
N ASN A 371 9.81 -15.81 10.88
CA ASN A 371 9.64 -17.26 10.96
C ASN A 371 9.71 -18.00 9.60
N ASP A 372 10.36 -17.44 8.56
CA ASP A 372 10.48 -18.07 7.24
C ASP A 372 11.89 -17.83 6.63
N GLU A 373 12.90 -18.55 7.17
CA GLU A 373 14.30 -18.45 6.70
C GLU A 373 14.47 -18.92 5.26
N GLU A 374 13.73 -19.97 4.84
CA GLU A 374 13.82 -20.50 3.47
C GLU A 374 13.38 -19.44 2.46
N LYS A 375 12.30 -18.75 2.78
CA LYS A 375 11.79 -17.68 1.93
C LYS A 375 12.70 -16.46 1.94
N THR A 376 13.27 -16.11 3.08
CA THR A 376 14.27 -15.04 3.17
C THR A 376 15.46 -15.34 2.26
N LYS A 377 16.02 -16.56 2.35
CA LYS A 377 17.11 -17.01 1.48
C LYS A 377 16.71 -17.02 -0.01
N SER A 378 15.51 -17.49 -0.33
CA SER A 378 15.03 -17.54 -1.74
C SER A 378 14.78 -16.16 -2.38
N ALA A 379 14.68 -15.11 -1.57
CA ALA A 379 14.54 -13.73 -2.04
C ALA A 379 15.88 -13.04 -2.28
N MET A 380 17.00 -13.71 -2.00
CA MET A 380 18.36 -13.16 -2.11
C MET A 380 19.25 -14.03 -3.00
N THR A 381 20.17 -13.40 -3.71
CA THR A 381 21.25 -14.07 -4.44
C THR A 381 22.45 -14.34 -3.53
N GLU A 382 23.43 -15.14 -4.00
CA GLU A 382 24.70 -15.35 -3.30
C GLU A 382 25.50 -14.04 -3.14
N GLN A 383 25.34 -13.08 -4.06
CA GLN A 383 25.94 -11.76 -4.02
C GLN A 383 25.25 -10.81 -3.01
N GLY A 384 24.13 -11.23 -2.39
CA GLY A 384 23.35 -10.42 -1.46
C GLY A 384 22.35 -9.46 -2.13
N TYR A 385 22.06 -9.63 -3.42
CA TYR A 385 21.00 -8.88 -4.08
C TYR A 385 19.64 -9.48 -3.71
N SER A 386 18.64 -8.62 -3.50
CA SER A 386 17.29 -9.03 -3.10
C SER A 386 16.26 -8.73 -4.18
N SER A 387 15.27 -9.62 -4.34
CA SER A 387 14.20 -9.49 -5.32
C SER A 387 12.82 -9.67 -4.71
N LEU A 388 11.84 -8.97 -5.27
CA LEU A 388 10.40 -9.14 -4.98
C LEU A 388 9.72 -10.11 -5.95
N GLY A 389 10.49 -10.67 -6.90
CA GLY A 389 10.00 -11.56 -7.96
C GLY A 389 9.37 -10.82 -9.14
N ASP A 390 9.66 -9.53 -9.28
CA ASP A 390 9.26 -8.73 -10.43
C ASP A 390 10.26 -8.93 -11.58
N VAL A 391 9.79 -8.77 -12.82
CA VAL A 391 10.55 -8.90 -14.06
C VAL A 391 10.52 -7.58 -14.80
N GLY A 392 11.65 -7.17 -15.38
CA GLY A 392 11.77 -5.91 -16.06
C GLY A 392 13.10 -5.76 -16.80
N TYR A 393 13.35 -4.56 -17.30
CA TYR A 393 14.61 -4.20 -17.96
C TYR A 393 14.98 -2.74 -17.63
N LEU A 394 16.26 -2.42 -17.84
CA LEU A 394 16.76 -1.03 -17.78
C LEU A 394 16.93 -0.50 -19.20
N ASP A 395 16.62 0.79 -19.41
CA ASP A 395 17.01 1.48 -20.62
C ASP A 395 18.46 2.04 -20.54
N GLU A 396 18.93 2.69 -21.60
CA GLU A 396 20.30 3.27 -21.68
C GLU A 396 20.53 4.38 -20.64
N ASP A 397 19.46 5.04 -20.17
CA ASP A 397 19.50 6.10 -19.16
C ASP A 397 19.31 5.58 -17.73
N GLY A 398 19.20 4.24 -17.57
CA GLY A 398 19.07 3.56 -16.27
C GLY A 398 17.67 3.61 -15.65
N PHE A 399 16.63 3.89 -16.45
CA PHE A 399 15.26 3.82 -16.02
C PHE A 399 14.74 2.37 -16.06
N LEU A 400 14.03 1.97 -14.99
CA LEU A 400 13.44 0.64 -14.86
C LEU A 400 12.05 0.58 -15.50
N TYR A 401 11.83 -0.44 -16.31
CA TYR A 401 10.54 -0.80 -16.88
C TYR A 401 10.12 -2.16 -16.35
N LEU A 402 8.98 -2.23 -15.65
CA LEU A 402 8.41 -3.48 -15.17
C LEU A 402 7.51 -4.09 -16.24
N THR A 403 7.75 -5.34 -16.57
CA THR A 403 6.93 -6.08 -17.54
C THR A 403 5.80 -6.85 -16.86
N ASP A 404 6.09 -7.66 -15.86
CA ASP A 404 5.12 -8.36 -14.98
C ASP A 404 5.85 -9.04 -13.81
N ARG A 405 5.14 -9.86 -13.05
CA ARG A 405 5.75 -10.80 -12.10
C ARG A 405 6.05 -12.13 -12.79
N LYS A 406 7.20 -12.73 -12.48
CA LYS A 406 7.60 -14.04 -13.00
C LYS A 406 6.51 -15.10 -12.83
N SER A 407 5.74 -15.02 -11.72
CA SER A 407 4.64 -15.95 -11.40
C SER A 407 3.38 -15.80 -12.27
N PHE A 408 3.24 -14.71 -13.04
CA PHE A 408 2.08 -14.43 -13.88
C PHE A 408 2.36 -14.51 -15.37
N MET A 409 3.63 -14.68 -15.76
CA MET A 409 4.01 -14.87 -17.15
C MET A 409 3.28 -16.09 -17.73
N ILE A 410 2.69 -15.93 -18.91
CA ILE A 410 1.97 -16.97 -19.64
C ILE A 410 2.94 -17.57 -20.66
N ILE A 411 3.06 -18.89 -20.69
CA ILE A 411 3.90 -19.58 -21.67
C ILE A 411 2.99 -20.27 -22.68
N SER A 412 2.78 -19.61 -23.82
CA SER A 412 1.90 -20.08 -24.88
C SER A 412 2.71 -20.44 -26.13
N GLY A 413 2.73 -21.71 -26.51
CA GLY A 413 3.50 -22.21 -27.68
C GLY A 413 4.99 -21.86 -27.62
N GLY A 414 5.59 -21.81 -26.41
CA GLY A 414 6.99 -21.43 -26.22
C GLY A 414 7.26 -19.92 -26.23
N VAL A 415 6.22 -19.10 -26.33
CA VAL A 415 6.33 -17.64 -26.26
C VAL A 415 5.95 -17.14 -24.88
N ASN A 416 6.81 -16.32 -24.29
CA ASN A 416 6.54 -15.63 -23.03
C ASN A 416 5.62 -14.43 -23.28
N ILE A 417 4.43 -14.45 -22.68
CA ILE A 417 3.43 -13.39 -22.79
C ILE A 417 3.25 -12.76 -21.40
N TYR A 418 3.41 -11.46 -21.32
CA TYR A 418 3.18 -10.71 -20.09
C TYR A 418 1.77 -10.13 -20.08
N PRO A 419 0.89 -10.57 -19.17
CA PRO A 419 -0.52 -10.19 -19.11
C PRO A 419 -0.78 -8.69 -19.03
N LYS A 420 0.15 -7.95 -18.46
CA LYS A 420 0.02 -6.50 -18.19
C LYS A 420 -0.37 -5.70 -19.42
N GLU A 421 0.22 -5.96 -20.58
CA GLU A 421 -0.07 -5.23 -21.83
C GLU A 421 -1.55 -5.37 -22.24
N THR A 422 -2.09 -6.56 -22.08
CA THR A 422 -3.50 -6.86 -22.38
C THR A 422 -4.43 -6.21 -21.32
N GLU A 423 -4.04 -6.23 -20.05
CA GLU A 423 -4.78 -5.57 -18.97
C GLU A 423 -4.81 -4.05 -19.15
N ASP A 424 -3.67 -3.44 -19.45
CA ASP A 424 -3.53 -2.00 -19.70
C ASP A 424 -4.41 -1.54 -20.86
N LEU A 425 -4.55 -2.37 -21.90
CA LEU A 425 -5.43 -2.09 -23.02
C LEU A 425 -6.91 -2.23 -22.65
N LEU A 426 -7.29 -3.37 -22.06
CA LEU A 426 -8.69 -3.67 -21.77
C LEU A 426 -9.30 -2.71 -20.75
N VAL A 427 -8.54 -2.27 -19.74
CA VAL A 427 -9.04 -1.33 -18.72
C VAL A 427 -9.42 0.03 -19.31
N MET A 428 -8.85 0.40 -20.47
CA MET A 428 -9.18 1.63 -21.18
C MET A 428 -10.51 1.55 -21.96
N HIS A 429 -11.04 0.33 -22.16
CA HIS A 429 -12.32 0.18 -22.87
C HIS A 429 -13.49 0.76 -22.04
N PRO A 430 -14.41 1.55 -22.64
CA PRO A 430 -15.48 2.22 -21.89
C PRO A 430 -16.37 1.30 -21.05
N LYS A 431 -16.57 0.06 -21.51
CA LYS A 431 -17.42 -0.93 -20.84
C LYS A 431 -16.71 -1.78 -19.79
N VAL A 432 -15.41 -1.61 -19.59
CA VAL A 432 -14.60 -2.39 -18.64
C VAL A 432 -14.35 -1.55 -17.39
N ALA A 433 -14.84 -2.00 -16.25
CA ALA A 433 -14.52 -1.36 -14.96
C ALA A 433 -13.17 -1.83 -14.42
N ASP A 434 -12.89 -3.13 -14.57
CA ASP A 434 -11.64 -3.77 -14.11
C ASP A 434 -11.37 -5.04 -14.93
N VAL A 435 -10.10 -5.51 -14.92
CA VAL A 435 -9.72 -6.70 -15.69
C VAL A 435 -8.55 -7.45 -15.06
N ALA A 436 -8.57 -8.78 -15.18
CA ALA A 436 -7.49 -9.69 -14.86
C ALA A 436 -7.15 -10.52 -16.08
N VAL A 437 -5.88 -10.62 -16.43
CA VAL A 437 -5.40 -11.49 -17.51
C VAL A 437 -4.37 -12.48 -16.96
N PHE A 438 -4.51 -13.75 -17.36
CA PHE A 438 -3.62 -14.85 -16.92
C PHE A 438 -3.68 -16.03 -17.89
N GLY A 439 -2.71 -16.95 -17.77
CA GLY A 439 -2.70 -18.19 -18.53
C GLY A 439 -3.64 -19.23 -17.94
N VAL A 440 -4.36 -19.92 -18.82
CA VAL A 440 -5.13 -21.11 -18.49
C VAL A 440 -4.62 -22.30 -19.31
N PRO A 441 -4.80 -23.56 -18.86
CA PRO A 441 -4.32 -24.74 -19.58
C PRO A 441 -4.86 -24.81 -21.02
N ASN A 442 -3.99 -25.09 -21.97
CA ASN A 442 -4.31 -25.39 -23.36
C ASN A 442 -3.53 -26.62 -23.81
N GLU A 443 -4.21 -27.63 -24.36
CA GLU A 443 -3.59 -28.92 -24.72
C GLU A 443 -2.50 -28.80 -25.80
N GLU A 444 -2.63 -27.85 -26.74
CA GLU A 444 -1.71 -27.67 -27.86
C GLU A 444 -0.58 -26.68 -27.51
N MET A 445 -0.90 -25.59 -26.81
CA MET A 445 0.00 -24.48 -26.59
C MET A 445 0.62 -24.47 -25.18
N GLY A 446 0.24 -25.40 -24.31
CA GLY A 446 0.58 -25.38 -22.88
C GLY A 446 -0.33 -24.44 -22.09
N GLU A 447 -0.25 -23.15 -22.36
CA GLU A 447 -1.17 -22.14 -21.82
C GLU A 447 -1.79 -21.31 -22.96
N GLU A 448 -2.97 -20.75 -22.71
CA GLU A 448 -3.58 -19.70 -23.53
C GLU A 448 -3.98 -18.49 -22.68
N VAL A 449 -4.07 -17.33 -23.33
CA VAL A 449 -4.44 -16.09 -22.68
C VAL A 449 -5.93 -16.06 -22.41
N LYS A 450 -6.31 -15.88 -21.14
CA LYS A 450 -7.69 -15.67 -20.69
C LYS A 450 -7.80 -14.35 -19.95
N ALA A 451 -8.91 -13.63 -20.18
CA ALA A 451 -9.27 -12.48 -19.37
C ALA A 451 -10.50 -12.78 -18.50
N VAL A 452 -10.56 -12.18 -17.32
CA VAL A 452 -11.77 -12.05 -16.50
C VAL A 452 -12.02 -10.57 -16.32
N VAL A 453 -13.19 -10.12 -16.74
CA VAL A 453 -13.56 -8.70 -16.82
C VAL A 453 -14.68 -8.40 -15.83
N GLN A 454 -14.51 -7.33 -15.08
CA GLN A 454 -15.60 -6.67 -14.37
C GLN A 454 -16.17 -5.61 -15.31
N PRO A 455 -17.41 -5.77 -15.85
CA PRO A 455 -18.00 -4.78 -16.71
C PRO A 455 -18.51 -3.58 -15.91
N VAL A 456 -18.62 -2.42 -16.56
CA VAL A 456 -19.27 -1.22 -15.98
C VAL A 456 -20.75 -1.48 -15.71
N ASP A 457 -21.42 -2.18 -16.63
CA ASP A 457 -22.81 -2.64 -16.49
C ASP A 457 -22.83 -4.18 -16.62
N LEU A 458 -23.11 -4.86 -15.52
CA LEU A 458 -23.17 -6.32 -15.48
C LEU A 458 -24.25 -6.89 -16.42
N SER A 459 -25.29 -6.12 -16.77
CA SER A 459 -26.33 -6.57 -17.71
C SER A 459 -25.81 -6.72 -19.14
N GLU A 460 -24.67 -6.12 -19.49
CA GLU A 460 -24.00 -6.29 -20.78
C GLU A 460 -23.09 -7.54 -20.84
N ALA A 461 -22.84 -8.17 -19.69
CA ALA A 461 -21.98 -9.37 -19.64
C ALA A 461 -22.53 -10.50 -20.49
N GLY A 462 -21.72 -11.01 -21.42
CA GLY A 462 -22.12 -12.11 -22.28
C GLY A 462 -21.34 -12.18 -23.59
N PRO A 463 -21.74 -13.11 -24.50
CA PRO A 463 -20.97 -13.39 -25.72
C PRO A 463 -20.78 -12.18 -26.65
N ALA A 464 -21.69 -11.21 -26.63
CA ALA A 464 -21.57 -10.00 -27.44
C ALA A 464 -20.45 -9.11 -26.95
N LEU A 465 -20.38 -8.85 -25.64
CA LEU A 465 -19.30 -8.06 -25.03
C LEU A 465 -17.97 -8.81 -25.11
N GLU A 466 -17.94 -10.13 -24.90
CA GLU A 466 -16.74 -10.95 -25.08
C GLU A 466 -16.16 -10.76 -26.50
N ALA A 467 -17.00 -10.90 -27.54
CA ALA A 467 -16.55 -10.75 -28.92
C ALA A 467 -16.04 -9.32 -29.21
N GLU A 468 -16.70 -8.29 -28.68
CA GLU A 468 -16.30 -6.89 -28.79
C GLU A 468 -14.92 -6.65 -28.18
N LEU A 469 -14.70 -7.13 -26.95
CA LEU A 469 -13.43 -6.95 -26.24
C LEU A 469 -12.26 -7.74 -26.85
N ILE A 470 -12.52 -8.95 -27.34
CA ILE A 470 -11.51 -9.75 -28.08
C ILE A 470 -11.15 -9.05 -29.40
N ALA A 471 -12.14 -8.52 -30.14
CA ALA A 471 -11.88 -7.76 -31.35
C ALA A 471 -11.06 -6.51 -31.07
N TYR A 472 -11.42 -5.76 -30.01
CA TYR A 472 -10.67 -4.61 -29.55
C TYR A 472 -9.21 -4.93 -29.22
N CYS A 473 -8.95 -6.05 -28.55
CA CYS A 473 -7.57 -6.52 -28.33
C CYS A 473 -6.84 -6.82 -29.64
N LYS A 474 -7.45 -7.56 -30.57
CA LYS A 474 -6.82 -7.93 -31.84
C LYS A 474 -6.49 -6.75 -32.74
N GLU A 475 -7.23 -5.65 -32.63
CA GLU A 475 -6.99 -4.42 -33.39
C GLU A 475 -5.82 -3.61 -32.82
N ASN A 476 -5.51 -3.74 -31.52
CA ASN A 476 -4.58 -2.88 -30.82
C ASN A 476 -3.29 -3.57 -30.35
N ILE A 477 -3.30 -4.91 -30.18
CA ILE A 477 -2.13 -5.71 -29.80
C ILE A 477 -2.01 -6.97 -30.64
N SER A 478 -0.86 -7.63 -30.58
CA SER A 478 -0.64 -8.86 -31.36
C SER A 478 -1.64 -9.97 -30.95
N SER A 479 -2.08 -10.78 -31.92
CA SER A 479 -3.09 -11.82 -31.71
C SER A 479 -2.69 -12.86 -30.67
N ILE A 480 -1.39 -13.10 -30.47
CA ILE A 480 -0.88 -14.04 -29.47
C ILE A 480 -1.10 -13.52 -28.02
N LYS A 481 -1.12 -12.21 -27.83
CA LYS A 481 -1.39 -11.54 -26.54
C LYS A 481 -2.87 -11.33 -26.29
N SER A 482 -3.70 -11.40 -27.34
CA SER A 482 -5.16 -11.21 -27.23
C SER A 482 -5.80 -12.38 -26.51
N PRO A 483 -6.76 -12.16 -25.60
CA PRO A 483 -7.48 -13.23 -24.93
C PRO A 483 -8.17 -14.16 -25.93
N ARG A 484 -8.11 -15.47 -25.68
CA ARG A 484 -8.88 -16.49 -26.42
C ARG A 484 -10.32 -16.56 -25.91
N SER A 485 -10.51 -16.25 -24.64
CA SER A 485 -11.84 -16.22 -24.02
C SER A 485 -11.88 -15.18 -22.91
N ILE A 486 -13.09 -14.66 -22.63
CA ILE A 486 -13.33 -13.69 -21.57
C ILE A 486 -14.51 -14.16 -20.72
N ASP A 487 -14.31 -14.27 -19.42
CA ASP A 487 -15.39 -14.45 -18.44
C ASP A 487 -15.69 -13.13 -17.75
N PHE A 488 -16.86 -13.04 -17.14
CA PHE A 488 -17.31 -11.83 -16.45
C PHE A 488 -17.60 -12.11 -14.97
N GLU A 489 -17.18 -11.20 -14.13
CA GLU A 489 -17.44 -11.22 -12.68
C GLU A 489 -18.02 -9.86 -12.27
N GLU A 490 -18.92 -9.85 -11.27
CA GLU A 490 -19.48 -8.63 -10.72
C GLU A 490 -18.42 -7.75 -10.06
N GLU A 491 -17.47 -8.36 -9.36
CA GLU A 491 -16.31 -7.71 -8.72
C GLU A 491 -15.09 -8.63 -8.80
N LEU A 492 -13.96 -8.08 -9.24
CA LEU A 492 -12.71 -8.84 -9.23
C LEU A 492 -12.10 -8.86 -7.83
N PRO A 493 -11.51 -10.01 -7.42
CA PRO A 493 -10.88 -10.13 -6.11
C PRO A 493 -9.64 -9.24 -6.07
N ARG A 494 -9.74 -8.13 -5.36
CA ARG A 494 -8.62 -7.24 -5.11
C ARG A 494 -8.21 -7.23 -3.65
N HIS A 495 -6.91 -7.22 -3.45
CA HIS A 495 -6.37 -6.82 -2.17
C HIS A 495 -6.77 -5.37 -1.90
N PRO A 496 -7.02 -5.00 -0.65
CA PRO A 496 -7.40 -3.62 -0.32
C PRO A 496 -6.38 -2.55 -0.74
N THR A 497 -5.12 -2.93 -1.04
CA THR A 497 -4.13 -2.07 -1.72
C THR A 497 -4.49 -1.72 -3.15
N GLY A 498 -5.59 -2.23 -3.68
CA GLY A 498 -5.89 -2.19 -5.10
C GLY A 498 -5.20 -3.30 -5.91
N LYS A 499 -4.29 -4.09 -5.32
CA LYS A 499 -3.60 -5.17 -6.01
C LYS A 499 -4.54 -6.33 -6.30
N LEU A 500 -4.60 -6.73 -7.56
CA LEU A 500 -5.44 -7.84 -8.03
C LEU A 500 -4.94 -9.19 -7.50
N TYR A 501 -5.85 -9.99 -6.94
CA TYR A 501 -5.58 -11.38 -6.55
C TYR A 501 -5.73 -12.32 -7.74
N LYS A 502 -4.90 -12.16 -8.77
CA LYS A 502 -4.94 -12.99 -9.98
C LYS A 502 -4.94 -14.50 -9.68
N ARG A 503 -4.23 -14.91 -8.63
CA ARG A 503 -4.17 -16.32 -8.23
C ARG A 503 -5.55 -16.89 -7.90
N LEU A 504 -6.38 -16.17 -7.16
CA LEU A 504 -7.73 -16.65 -6.81
C LEU A 504 -8.61 -16.88 -8.04
N LEU A 505 -8.39 -16.08 -9.09
CA LEU A 505 -9.05 -16.30 -10.38
C LEU A 505 -8.42 -17.46 -11.14
N LYS A 506 -7.09 -17.46 -11.30
CA LYS A 506 -6.34 -18.49 -12.02
C LYS A 506 -6.64 -19.90 -11.47
N ASP A 507 -6.67 -20.07 -10.14
CA ASP A 507 -6.91 -21.35 -9.46
C ASP A 507 -8.29 -21.96 -9.80
N LYS A 508 -9.28 -21.16 -10.27
CA LYS A 508 -10.58 -21.66 -10.74
C LYS A 508 -10.46 -22.50 -12.03
N TYR A 509 -9.42 -22.24 -12.85
CA TYR A 509 -9.20 -22.84 -14.17
C TYR A 509 -8.09 -23.90 -14.20
N TRP A 510 -7.27 -23.96 -13.16
CA TRP A 510 -6.16 -24.92 -13.01
C TRP A 510 -6.55 -26.08 -12.07
N LYS A 511 -7.62 -26.79 -12.40
CA LYS A 511 -8.08 -27.95 -11.63
C LYS A 511 -7.54 -29.25 -12.23
#